data_a179963a71f268ca755eb2e780393b70
#
_entry.id   a179963a71f268ca755eb2e780393b70
#
_cell.length_a   1.000
_cell.length_b   1.000
_cell.length_c   1.000
_cell.angle_alpha   90.00
_cell.angle_beta   90.00
_cell.angle_gamma   90.00
#
_symmetry.space_group_name_H-M   'P 1'
#
loop_
_entity.id
_entity.type
_entity.pdbx_description
1 polymer ?
#
loop_
_entity_poly.entity_id
_entity_poly.type
_entity_poly.pdbx_seq_one_letter_code
_entity_poly.pdbx_strand_id
1 'polypeptide(L)'
;MSLWQFTLTDAPSVPVIDARHPDLAGNKFGFEGGCVVKEAGIYHLFTAEMAGDPFWVKMRLAHWSSPDARKWRRIGTLYETEGNLTPGDTRFSLWAPMAIFNADEDRWNLFYIAYTPGQGEREGLHMHGKIWRAVSATPGRGGIGGPYRDAGIILQPDANSQPWEGQQGTDSFFPWQAGNKWYAFYGSHQHWPVGNWPVGLAEAPHLAGPWTRCADLNPSPIEPVFIENPLVTKVGTHYVAVYDNCAPGDTYIPEGRHGGYSVSADGIHWPKGGNLELQPESGPAQWSEDLRTPLGLIPEDDGTFTVLYTAKVRGENFWALGLARLTKR
;
A
#
# COMPACT_ATOMS: atom_id res chain seq x y z
N MET A 1 -23.53 4.80 6.82
CA MET A 1 -22.82 6.10 6.91
C MET A 1 -21.63 5.88 7.80
N SER A 2 -20.43 6.31 7.40
CA SER A 2 -19.25 6.29 8.26
C SER A 2 -19.53 7.10 9.51
N LEU A 3 -19.17 6.54 10.69
CA LEU A 3 -19.32 7.23 11.98
C LEU A 3 -18.37 8.44 12.11
N TRP A 4 -17.38 8.54 11.24
CA TRP A 4 -16.33 9.54 11.26
C TRP A 4 -16.26 10.28 9.93
N GLN A 5 -15.93 11.55 10.01
CA GLN A 5 -15.58 12.37 8.85
C GLN A 5 -14.18 12.94 9.06
N PHE A 6 -13.34 12.79 8.06
CA PHE A 6 -12.03 13.42 8.03
C PHE A 6 -12.11 14.75 7.28
N THR A 7 -11.44 15.75 7.81
CA THR A 7 -11.34 17.09 7.22
C THR A 7 -9.88 17.44 7.03
N LEU A 8 -9.52 17.82 5.81
CA LEU A 8 -8.18 18.32 5.48
C LEU A 8 -7.93 19.66 6.21
N THR A 9 -6.84 19.72 6.96
CA THR A 9 -6.46 20.93 7.72
C THR A 9 -5.15 21.55 7.25
N ASP A 10 -4.26 20.74 6.67
CA ASP A 10 -2.99 21.21 6.08
C ASP A 10 -2.55 20.26 4.95
N ALA A 11 -2.14 20.84 3.83
CA ALA A 11 -1.51 20.16 2.72
C ALA A 11 -0.48 21.10 2.09
N PRO A 12 0.81 20.70 2.02
CA PRO A 12 1.84 21.48 1.34
C PRO A 12 1.49 21.74 -0.14
N SER A 13 1.81 22.93 -0.62
CA SER A 13 1.63 23.31 -2.03
C SER A 13 2.61 22.62 -3.00
N VAL A 14 3.55 21.84 -2.47
CA VAL A 14 4.52 21.05 -3.21
C VAL A 14 4.69 19.68 -2.55
N PRO A 15 5.11 18.65 -3.29
CA PRO A 15 5.43 17.36 -2.72
C PRO A 15 6.53 17.45 -1.66
N VAL A 16 6.57 16.52 -0.71
CA VAL A 16 7.64 16.40 0.28
C VAL A 16 8.86 15.61 -0.26
N ILE A 17 8.64 14.80 -1.30
CA ILE A 17 9.70 14.23 -2.15
C ILE A 17 9.25 14.33 -3.60
N ASP A 18 10.02 14.97 -4.45
CA ASP A 18 9.81 15.08 -5.90
C ASP A 18 11.06 14.64 -6.69
N ALA A 19 11.01 14.77 -8.02
CA ALA A 19 12.10 14.38 -8.93
C ALA A 19 13.44 15.11 -8.68
N ARG A 20 13.44 16.17 -7.89
CA ARG A 20 14.65 16.97 -7.57
C ARG A 20 15.26 16.59 -6.23
N HIS A 21 14.66 15.65 -5.50
CA HIS A 21 15.17 15.27 -4.18
C HIS A 21 16.58 14.65 -4.28
N PRO A 22 17.57 15.10 -3.48
CA PRO A 22 18.97 14.68 -3.64
C PRO A 22 19.20 13.18 -3.40
N ASP A 23 18.37 12.54 -2.59
CA ASP A 23 18.54 11.14 -2.20
C ASP A 23 17.78 10.14 -3.09
N LEU A 24 17.26 10.55 -4.27
CA LEU A 24 16.47 9.67 -5.15
C LEU A 24 17.22 8.43 -5.65
N ALA A 25 18.57 8.46 -5.64
CA ALA A 25 19.41 7.34 -6.06
C ALA A 25 19.04 6.79 -7.46
N GLY A 26 18.74 7.71 -8.40
CA GLY A 26 18.37 7.36 -9.78
C GLY A 26 16.95 6.82 -9.96
N ASN A 27 16.05 7.02 -8.98
CA ASN A 27 14.63 6.69 -9.16
C ASN A 27 14.03 7.55 -10.28
N LYS A 28 13.62 6.89 -11.39
CA LYS A 28 13.27 7.57 -12.63
C LYS A 28 11.83 8.07 -12.64
N PHE A 29 10.89 7.31 -12.08
CA PHE A 29 9.46 7.56 -12.22
C PHE A 29 8.75 7.81 -10.88
N GLY A 30 9.47 7.78 -9.76
CA GLY A 30 8.91 8.07 -8.45
C GLY A 30 8.42 6.85 -7.69
N PHE A 31 7.33 7.02 -6.95
CA PHE A 31 6.89 6.12 -5.89
C PHE A 31 5.50 5.57 -6.15
N GLU A 32 5.29 4.32 -5.75
CA GLU A 32 3.98 3.69 -5.81
C GLU A 32 3.83 2.65 -4.70
N GLY A 33 2.71 2.71 -3.96
CA GLY A 33 2.41 1.75 -2.90
C GLY A 33 3.43 1.68 -1.77
N GLY A 34 3.03 1.03 -0.69
CA GLY A 34 3.86 0.87 0.49
C GLY A 34 3.16 1.30 1.77
N CYS A 35 3.92 1.55 2.82
CA CYS A 35 3.37 2.02 4.09
C CYS A 35 4.28 3.01 4.80
N VAL A 36 3.68 3.79 5.69
CA VAL A 36 4.38 4.62 6.67
C VAL A 36 4.13 4.07 8.07
N VAL A 37 5.20 3.94 8.84
CA VAL A 37 5.19 3.56 10.25
C VAL A 37 5.85 4.66 11.06
N LYS A 38 5.27 5.04 12.21
CA LYS A 38 5.92 5.95 13.17
C LYS A 38 6.45 5.13 14.34
N GLU A 39 7.78 5.09 14.49
CA GLU A 39 8.46 4.37 15.57
C GLU A 39 9.40 5.32 16.31
N ALA A 40 9.27 5.38 17.63
CA ALA A 40 10.05 6.27 18.51
C ALA A 40 10.09 7.74 18.02
N GLY A 41 8.97 8.25 17.51
CA GLY A 41 8.83 9.62 17.00
C GLY A 41 9.37 9.85 15.58
N ILE A 42 9.96 8.85 14.95
CA ILE A 42 10.49 8.91 13.59
C ILE A 42 9.49 8.25 12.63
N TYR A 43 9.25 8.89 11.48
CA TYR A 43 8.48 8.32 10.38
C TYR A 43 9.40 7.49 9.50
N HIS A 44 8.99 6.26 9.22
CA HIS A 44 9.65 5.32 8.34
C HIS A 44 8.70 5.01 7.18
N LEU A 45 9.13 5.33 5.97
CA LEU A 45 8.41 5.02 4.74
C LEU A 45 9.05 3.80 4.08
N PHE A 46 8.25 2.79 3.83
CA PHE A 46 8.56 1.65 2.98
C PHE A 46 7.75 1.79 1.70
N THR A 47 8.39 1.87 0.57
CA THR A 47 7.71 2.16 -0.70
C THR A 47 8.33 1.44 -1.88
N ALA A 48 7.52 1.17 -2.89
CA ALA A 48 8.00 0.75 -4.20
C ALA A 48 8.50 1.98 -4.96
N GLU A 49 9.76 1.98 -5.38
CA GLU A 49 10.35 2.95 -6.28
C GLU A 49 10.30 2.40 -7.71
N MET A 50 9.67 3.13 -8.62
CA MET A 50 9.68 2.85 -10.05
C MET A 50 11.01 3.31 -10.64
N ALA A 51 12.05 2.48 -10.43
CA ALA A 51 13.44 2.89 -10.50
C ALA A 51 13.94 3.17 -11.93
N GLY A 52 13.38 2.52 -12.95
CA GLY A 52 13.87 2.67 -14.32
C GLY A 52 13.06 1.95 -15.37
N ASP A 53 13.66 1.69 -16.50
CA ASP A 53 13.04 0.94 -17.60
C ASP A 53 13.36 -0.57 -17.50
N PRO A 54 12.42 -1.43 -17.91
CA PRO A 54 11.07 -1.11 -18.34
C PRO A 54 10.21 -0.58 -17.17
N PHE A 55 9.32 0.37 -17.48
CA PHE A 55 8.40 0.95 -16.50
C PHE A 55 7.59 -0.14 -15.80
N TRP A 56 7.44 -0.04 -14.46
CA TRP A 56 6.81 -1.04 -13.57
C TRP A 56 7.50 -2.42 -13.50
N VAL A 57 8.63 -2.59 -14.18
CA VAL A 57 9.44 -3.82 -14.14
C VAL A 57 10.74 -3.59 -13.40
N LYS A 58 11.45 -2.49 -13.71
CA LYS A 58 12.64 -2.09 -12.94
C LYS A 58 12.22 -1.37 -11.67
N MET A 59 12.00 -2.16 -10.62
CA MET A 59 11.45 -1.72 -9.34
C MET A 59 12.46 -1.89 -8.22
N ARG A 60 12.33 -1.07 -7.17
CA ARG A 60 13.05 -1.24 -5.90
C ARG A 60 12.06 -1.10 -4.75
N LEU A 61 12.19 -1.93 -3.74
CA LEU A 61 11.59 -1.69 -2.44
C LEU A 61 12.59 -0.92 -1.59
N ALA A 62 12.20 0.27 -1.17
CA ALA A 62 13.11 1.21 -0.49
C ALA A 62 12.58 1.60 0.89
N HIS A 63 13.54 1.98 1.76
CA HIS A 63 13.28 2.53 3.07
C HIS A 63 13.75 3.98 3.14
N TRP A 64 12.87 4.85 3.61
CA TRP A 64 13.13 6.27 3.87
C TRP A 64 12.78 6.60 5.33
N SER A 65 13.34 7.66 5.88
CA SER A 65 13.00 8.14 7.22
C SER A 65 12.88 9.65 7.29
N SER A 66 12.06 10.13 8.23
CA SER A 66 11.85 11.56 8.48
C SER A 66 11.53 11.81 9.96
N PRO A 67 12.07 12.87 10.58
CA PRO A 67 11.70 13.27 11.93
C PRO A 67 10.34 14.00 12.00
N ASP A 68 9.84 14.54 10.87
CA ASP A 68 8.73 15.48 10.83
C ASP A 68 7.72 15.22 9.69
N ALA A 69 7.85 14.10 8.97
CA ALA A 69 7.11 13.73 7.76
C ALA A 69 7.29 14.72 6.58
N ARG A 70 8.16 15.73 6.72
CA ARG A 70 8.42 16.75 5.70
C ARG A 70 9.81 16.65 5.10
N LYS A 71 10.82 16.39 5.93
CA LYS A 71 12.22 16.27 5.52
C LYS A 71 12.63 14.81 5.52
N TRP A 72 12.74 14.25 4.34
CA TRP A 72 13.02 12.84 4.16
C TRP A 72 14.47 12.57 3.82
N ARG A 73 14.96 11.42 4.25
CA ARG A 73 16.26 10.87 3.86
C ARG A 73 16.07 9.41 3.45
N ARG A 74 16.64 9.05 2.32
CA ARG A 74 16.67 7.65 1.88
C ARG A 74 17.67 6.87 2.74
N ILE A 75 17.21 5.76 3.32
CA ILE A 75 18.04 4.87 4.14
C ILE A 75 18.70 3.81 3.27
N GLY A 76 17.96 3.21 2.34
CA GLY A 76 18.52 2.21 1.44
C GLY A 76 17.49 1.46 0.60
N THR A 77 18.00 0.56 -0.22
CA THR A 77 17.24 -0.42 -0.98
C THR A 77 17.14 -1.70 -0.17
N LEU A 78 15.94 -2.26 -0.04
CA LEU A 78 15.67 -3.53 0.63
C LEU A 78 15.73 -4.70 -0.37
N TYR A 79 15.04 -4.53 -1.51
CA TYR A 79 14.98 -5.47 -2.63
C TYR A 79 14.95 -4.71 -3.93
N GLU A 80 15.46 -5.32 -5.00
CA GLU A 80 15.47 -4.73 -6.34
C GLU A 80 15.27 -5.82 -7.39
N THR A 81 14.55 -5.47 -8.48
CA THR A 81 14.39 -6.33 -9.65
C THR A 81 15.53 -6.11 -10.65
N GLU A 82 15.80 -7.11 -11.48
CA GLU A 82 16.79 -6.96 -12.55
C GLU A 82 16.31 -6.02 -13.67
N GLY A 83 14.99 -5.85 -13.83
CA GLY A 83 14.40 -5.00 -14.87
C GLY A 83 14.31 -5.69 -16.23
N ASN A 84 14.06 -6.98 -16.25
CA ASN A 84 13.85 -7.76 -17.46
C ASN A 84 12.51 -8.52 -17.42
N LEU A 85 12.06 -9.03 -18.57
CA LEU A 85 10.84 -9.81 -18.74
C LEU A 85 11.15 -11.30 -18.89
N THR A 86 12.10 -11.83 -18.13
CA THR A 86 12.48 -13.25 -18.21
C THR A 86 11.28 -14.14 -17.93
N PRO A 87 10.84 -14.99 -18.86
CA PRO A 87 9.74 -15.91 -18.63
C PRO A 87 9.98 -16.80 -17.43
N GLY A 88 8.97 -16.91 -16.55
CA GLY A 88 9.07 -17.73 -15.33
C GLY A 88 9.79 -17.05 -14.16
N ASP A 89 10.32 -15.85 -14.32
CA ASP A 89 10.81 -15.06 -13.19
C ASP A 89 9.67 -14.76 -12.24
N THR A 90 9.75 -15.23 -11.01
CA THR A 90 8.72 -15.05 -9.97
C THR A 90 8.84 -13.73 -9.23
N ARG A 91 9.81 -12.90 -9.58
CA ARG A 91 10.10 -11.58 -8.99
C ARG A 91 10.44 -10.54 -10.05
N PHE A 92 9.83 -10.64 -11.23
CA PHE A 92 10.09 -9.68 -12.30
C PHE A 92 9.65 -8.27 -11.93
N SER A 93 8.69 -8.14 -11.01
CA SER A 93 8.25 -6.85 -10.45
C SER A 93 7.95 -7.01 -8.96
N LEU A 94 8.29 -5.98 -8.16
CA LEU A 94 8.15 -5.95 -6.70
C LEU A 94 7.33 -4.73 -6.28
N TRP A 95 6.32 -4.94 -5.40
CA TRP A 95 5.34 -3.91 -5.08
C TRP A 95 5.00 -3.85 -3.60
N ALA A 96 4.45 -2.70 -3.20
CA ALA A 96 3.72 -2.42 -1.94
C ALA A 96 4.39 -3.04 -0.69
N PRO A 97 5.61 -2.63 -0.31
CA PRO A 97 6.25 -3.12 0.91
C PRO A 97 5.51 -2.61 2.15
N MET A 98 5.10 -3.53 3.02
CA MET A 98 4.33 -3.28 4.23
C MET A 98 5.11 -3.77 5.45
N ALA A 99 5.56 -2.84 6.30
CA ALA A 99 6.32 -3.16 7.51
C ALA A 99 5.42 -3.15 8.75
N ILE A 100 5.51 -4.20 9.57
CA ILE A 100 4.81 -4.30 10.83
C ILE A 100 5.68 -4.99 11.88
N PHE A 101 5.66 -4.48 13.11
CA PHE A 101 6.37 -5.11 14.23
C PHE A 101 5.54 -6.24 14.81
N ASN A 102 6.13 -7.43 14.87
CA ASN A 102 5.55 -8.58 15.54
C ASN A 102 6.15 -8.71 16.94
N ALA A 103 5.36 -8.42 17.97
CA ALA A 103 5.80 -8.48 19.35
C ALA A 103 6.10 -9.93 19.79
N ASP A 104 5.39 -10.93 19.25
CA ASP A 104 5.59 -12.34 19.60
C ASP A 104 6.96 -12.87 19.11
N GLU A 105 7.44 -12.34 18.00
CA GLU A 105 8.74 -12.69 17.42
C GLU A 105 9.85 -11.72 17.82
N ASP A 106 9.49 -10.58 18.45
CA ASP A 106 10.38 -9.44 18.71
C ASP A 106 11.11 -8.96 17.45
N ARG A 107 10.38 -8.88 16.30
CA ARG A 107 10.96 -8.56 14.99
C ARG A 107 10.02 -7.77 14.12
N TRP A 108 10.61 -6.97 13.23
CA TRP A 108 9.90 -6.39 12.12
C TRP A 108 9.67 -7.44 11.04
N ASN A 109 8.46 -7.44 10.51
CA ASN A 109 8.06 -8.23 9.35
C ASN A 109 7.80 -7.27 8.20
N LEU A 110 8.32 -7.61 7.03
CA LEU A 110 8.09 -6.89 5.77
C LEU A 110 7.32 -7.82 4.84
N PHE A 111 6.12 -7.42 4.46
CA PHE A 111 5.34 -8.08 3.42
C PHE A 111 5.50 -7.32 2.12
N TYR A 112 5.56 -8.02 1.01
CA TYR A 112 5.63 -7.41 -0.31
C TYR A 112 5.05 -8.35 -1.36
N ILE A 113 4.64 -7.76 -2.47
CA ILE A 113 4.10 -8.51 -3.60
C ILE A 113 5.21 -8.73 -4.62
N ALA A 114 5.27 -9.93 -5.17
CA ALA A 114 6.10 -10.24 -6.33
C ALA A 114 5.27 -10.94 -7.40
N TYR A 115 5.45 -10.50 -8.65
CA TYR A 115 4.71 -10.99 -9.81
C TYR A 115 5.59 -11.81 -10.74
N THR A 116 4.93 -12.63 -11.58
CA THR A 116 5.52 -13.21 -12.79
C THR A 116 5.10 -12.39 -14.01
N PRO A 117 5.93 -12.30 -15.06
CA PRO A 117 5.53 -11.61 -16.28
C PRO A 117 4.46 -12.40 -17.04
N GLY A 118 3.47 -11.70 -17.59
CA GLY A 118 2.57 -12.24 -18.57
C GLY A 118 3.33 -12.66 -19.84
N GLN A 119 2.72 -13.52 -20.65
CA GLN A 119 3.31 -14.03 -21.88
C GLN A 119 2.39 -13.81 -23.08
N GLY A 120 2.96 -13.72 -24.28
CA GLY A 120 2.21 -13.52 -25.52
C GLY A 120 1.47 -12.19 -25.50
N GLU A 121 0.16 -12.20 -25.74
CA GLU A 121 -0.68 -10.98 -25.72
C GLU A 121 -0.74 -10.29 -24.36
N ARG A 122 -0.22 -10.92 -23.30
CA ARG A 122 -0.17 -10.41 -21.93
C ARG A 122 1.25 -10.05 -21.50
N GLU A 123 2.18 -9.96 -22.44
CA GLU A 123 3.56 -9.58 -22.14
C GLU A 123 3.61 -8.24 -21.40
N GLY A 124 4.38 -8.20 -20.31
CA GLY A 124 4.51 -7.02 -19.46
C GLY A 124 3.41 -6.85 -18.40
N LEU A 125 2.31 -7.63 -18.44
CA LEU A 125 1.32 -7.62 -17.38
C LEU A 125 1.84 -8.34 -16.12
N HIS A 126 1.41 -7.84 -14.96
CA HIS A 126 1.67 -8.43 -13.66
C HIS A 126 0.75 -9.62 -13.42
N MET A 127 1.30 -10.83 -13.43
CA MET A 127 0.53 -12.07 -13.34
C MET A 127 0.94 -12.88 -12.11
N HIS A 128 -0.02 -13.63 -11.57
CA HIS A 128 0.22 -14.62 -10.51
C HIS A 128 0.97 -14.04 -9.30
N GLY A 129 0.59 -12.84 -8.88
CA GLY A 129 1.14 -12.16 -7.71
C GLY A 129 1.10 -13.03 -6.47
N LYS A 130 2.16 -12.97 -5.69
CA LYS A 130 2.34 -13.73 -4.45
C LYS A 130 2.76 -12.80 -3.35
N ILE A 131 2.19 -12.99 -2.18
CA ILE A 131 2.58 -12.25 -0.98
C ILE A 131 3.76 -12.94 -0.34
N TRP A 132 4.87 -12.25 -0.29
CA TRP A 132 6.09 -12.68 0.40
C TRP A 132 6.16 -12.07 1.79
N ARG A 133 6.69 -12.82 2.73
CA ARG A 133 7.06 -12.36 4.06
C ARG A 133 8.57 -12.38 4.20
N ALA A 134 9.15 -11.30 4.69
CA ALA A 134 10.53 -11.22 5.12
C ALA A 134 10.59 -10.75 6.58
N VAL A 135 11.64 -11.13 7.30
CA VAL A 135 11.80 -10.84 8.73
C VAL A 135 13.12 -10.11 8.95
N SER A 136 13.13 -9.07 9.80
CA SER A 136 14.35 -8.36 10.12
C SER A 136 15.37 -9.28 10.80
N ALA A 137 16.61 -9.24 10.38
CA ALA A 137 17.70 -10.00 11.01
C ALA A 137 18.02 -9.46 12.42
N THR A 138 17.78 -8.17 12.62
CA THR A 138 17.97 -7.49 13.91
C THR A 138 16.70 -7.60 14.75
N PRO A 139 16.76 -8.14 15.99
CA PRO A 139 15.62 -8.17 16.90
C PRO A 139 15.27 -6.78 17.44
N GLY A 140 14.09 -6.68 18.03
CA GLY A 140 13.60 -5.47 18.67
C GLY A 140 13.12 -4.41 17.66
N ARG A 141 12.55 -3.35 18.22
CA ARG A 141 12.01 -2.23 17.41
C ARG A 141 13.07 -1.49 16.62
N GLY A 142 14.31 -1.44 17.09
CA GLY A 142 15.45 -0.86 16.37
C GLY A 142 15.82 -1.59 15.06
N GLY A 143 15.32 -2.80 14.85
CA GLY A 143 15.50 -3.58 13.63
C GLY A 143 14.65 -3.14 12.43
N ILE A 144 13.91 -2.01 12.53
CA ILE A 144 13.02 -1.52 11.48
C ILE A 144 13.70 -1.29 10.13
N GLY A 145 14.97 -0.92 10.12
CA GLY A 145 15.77 -0.74 8.89
C GLY A 145 16.25 -2.03 8.25
N GLY A 146 16.00 -3.17 8.86
CA GLY A 146 16.51 -4.47 8.40
C GLY A 146 17.93 -4.79 8.89
N PRO A 147 18.75 -5.57 8.13
CA PRO A 147 18.39 -6.21 6.86
C PRO A 147 17.24 -7.21 7.01
N TYR A 148 16.41 -7.31 5.99
CA TYR A 148 15.32 -8.28 5.94
C TYR A 148 15.74 -9.56 5.20
N ARG A 149 15.24 -10.70 5.68
CA ARG A 149 15.48 -12.01 5.07
C ARG A 149 14.16 -12.67 4.77
N ASP A 150 14.01 -13.19 3.55
CA ASP A 150 12.80 -13.89 3.15
C ASP A 150 12.51 -15.08 4.06
N ALA A 151 11.27 -15.16 4.52
CA ALA A 151 10.72 -16.25 5.30
C ALA A 151 9.75 -17.13 4.48
N GLY A 152 9.43 -16.72 3.24
CA GLY A 152 8.62 -17.48 2.31
C GLY A 152 7.36 -16.78 1.84
N ILE A 153 6.59 -17.47 1.01
CA ILE A 153 5.30 -17.04 0.51
C ILE A 153 4.23 -17.40 1.54
N ILE A 154 3.37 -16.45 1.87
CA ILE A 154 2.30 -16.64 2.87
C ILE A 154 0.91 -16.68 2.28
N LEU A 155 0.71 -16.09 1.11
CA LEU A 155 -0.55 -16.15 0.34
C LEU A 155 -0.23 -16.11 -1.15
N GLN A 156 -0.89 -16.94 -1.92
CA GLN A 156 -0.72 -17.04 -3.37
C GLN A 156 -1.97 -17.66 -4.02
N PRO A 157 -2.14 -17.54 -5.34
CA PRO A 157 -3.13 -18.32 -6.06
C PRO A 157 -2.95 -19.82 -5.83
N ASP A 158 -4.02 -20.52 -5.44
CA ASP A 158 -4.05 -21.95 -5.18
C ASP A 158 -5.47 -22.52 -5.39
N ALA A 159 -5.68 -23.78 -5.00
CA ALA A 159 -6.97 -24.46 -5.11
C ALA A 159 -8.07 -23.82 -4.23
N ASN A 160 -7.71 -22.95 -3.28
CA ASN A 160 -8.65 -22.24 -2.41
C ASN A 160 -8.92 -20.81 -2.91
N SER A 161 -8.35 -20.40 -4.04
CA SER A 161 -8.65 -19.11 -4.68
C SER A 161 -10.13 -19.03 -5.00
N GLN A 162 -10.72 -17.87 -4.71
CA GLN A 162 -12.15 -17.65 -4.83
C GLN A 162 -12.51 -17.16 -6.24
N PRO A 163 -13.77 -17.32 -6.69
CA PRO A 163 -14.18 -16.97 -8.06
C PRO A 163 -13.96 -15.50 -8.46
N TRP A 164 -13.86 -14.58 -7.50
CA TRP A 164 -13.60 -13.17 -7.74
C TRP A 164 -12.10 -12.87 -7.94
N GLU A 165 -11.22 -13.78 -7.50
CA GLU A 165 -9.78 -13.63 -7.68
C GLU A 165 -9.40 -13.81 -9.15
N GLY A 166 -8.59 -12.90 -9.67
CA GLY A 166 -8.22 -12.87 -11.07
C GLY A 166 -6.79 -13.35 -11.34
N GLN A 167 -6.39 -13.20 -12.59
CA GLN A 167 -5.09 -13.66 -13.09
C GLN A 167 -3.91 -12.86 -12.56
N GLN A 168 -4.14 -11.63 -12.07
CA GLN A 168 -3.10 -10.89 -11.36
C GLN A 168 -2.57 -11.69 -10.17
N GLY A 169 -3.41 -12.51 -9.55
CA GLY A 169 -3.05 -13.26 -8.35
C GLY A 169 -3.38 -12.50 -7.08
N THR A 170 -2.58 -12.67 -6.04
CA THR A 170 -2.75 -11.96 -4.76
C THR A 170 -1.91 -10.70 -4.70
N ASP A 171 -2.54 -9.60 -4.25
CA ASP A 171 -1.97 -8.25 -4.22
C ASP A 171 -2.38 -7.50 -2.95
N SER A 172 -1.88 -6.27 -2.74
CA SER A 172 -2.37 -5.28 -1.76
C SER A 172 -2.46 -5.79 -0.32
N PHE A 173 -1.52 -6.58 0.12
CA PHE A 173 -1.57 -7.25 1.43
C PHE A 173 -1.15 -6.32 2.57
N PHE A 174 -2.06 -6.08 3.51
CA PHE A 174 -1.75 -5.35 4.75
C PHE A 174 -2.39 -6.03 5.96
N PRO A 175 -1.59 -6.55 6.94
CA PRO A 175 -2.11 -7.23 8.12
C PRO A 175 -2.37 -6.29 9.30
N TRP A 176 -3.39 -6.61 10.08
CA TRP A 176 -3.67 -6.00 11.40
C TRP A 176 -4.19 -7.05 12.38
N GLN A 177 -4.12 -6.74 13.67
CA GLN A 177 -4.65 -7.60 14.71
C GLN A 177 -6.03 -7.12 15.16
N ALA A 178 -7.00 -8.03 15.18
CA ALA A 178 -8.34 -7.81 15.73
C ALA A 178 -8.72 -9.00 16.62
N GLY A 179 -9.07 -8.73 17.87
CA GLY A 179 -9.23 -9.79 18.87
C GLY A 179 -7.93 -10.56 19.10
N ASN A 180 -8.01 -11.87 18.98
CA ASN A 180 -6.88 -12.79 19.12
C ASN A 180 -6.33 -13.35 17.81
N LYS A 181 -6.74 -12.76 16.67
CA LYS A 181 -6.31 -13.18 15.34
C LYS A 181 -5.69 -12.02 14.58
N TRP A 182 -4.95 -12.38 13.55
CA TRP A 182 -4.51 -11.49 12.51
C TRP A 182 -5.48 -11.54 11.34
N TYR A 183 -5.76 -10.40 10.75
CA TYR A 183 -6.52 -10.21 9.52
C TYR A 183 -5.68 -9.44 8.54
N ALA A 184 -5.90 -9.65 7.26
CA ALA A 184 -5.27 -8.86 6.22
C ALA A 184 -6.24 -8.66 5.05
N PHE A 185 -6.24 -7.47 4.45
CA PHE A 185 -6.75 -7.32 3.11
C PHE A 185 -5.79 -7.95 2.10
N TYR A 186 -6.33 -8.49 1.05
CA TYR A 186 -5.58 -8.86 -0.15
C TYR A 186 -6.42 -8.54 -1.38
N GLY A 187 -5.79 -7.97 -2.41
CA GLY A 187 -6.43 -7.61 -3.67
C GLY A 187 -6.30 -8.68 -4.73
N SER A 188 -7.11 -8.59 -5.77
CA SER A 188 -6.95 -9.34 -6.99
C SER A 188 -7.66 -8.67 -8.16
N HIS A 189 -7.14 -8.84 -9.37
CA HIS A 189 -7.68 -8.24 -10.58
C HIS A 189 -7.72 -9.22 -11.74
N GLN A 190 -8.80 -9.16 -12.50
CA GLN A 190 -8.95 -9.90 -13.74
C GLN A 190 -8.47 -9.03 -14.92
N HIS A 191 -7.36 -9.39 -15.54
CA HIS A 191 -6.83 -8.63 -16.66
C HIS A 191 -7.64 -8.78 -17.95
N TRP A 192 -8.30 -9.92 -18.14
CA TRP A 192 -9.05 -10.16 -19.38
C TRP A 192 -10.22 -11.12 -19.16
N PRO A 193 -11.48 -10.70 -19.47
CA PRO A 193 -11.84 -9.29 -19.71
C PRO A 193 -11.53 -8.44 -18.49
N VAL A 194 -11.24 -7.15 -18.69
CA VAL A 194 -10.96 -6.24 -17.59
C VAL A 194 -12.15 -6.19 -16.65
N GLY A 195 -11.93 -6.58 -15.42
CA GLY A 195 -12.94 -6.65 -14.37
C GLY A 195 -12.71 -5.63 -13.28
N ASN A 196 -13.55 -5.71 -12.25
CA ASN A 196 -13.37 -4.93 -11.04
C ASN A 196 -12.06 -5.35 -10.33
N TRP A 197 -11.52 -4.45 -9.55
CA TRP A 197 -10.37 -4.69 -8.68
C TRP A 197 -10.82 -4.69 -7.21
N PRO A 198 -11.39 -5.80 -6.71
CA PRO A 198 -11.85 -5.90 -5.34
C PRO A 198 -10.73 -6.33 -4.39
N VAL A 199 -10.99 -6.20 -3.10
CA VAL A 199 -10.20 -6.83 -2.04
C VAL A 199 -11.05 -7.81 -1.26
N GLY A 200 -10.39 -8.84 -0.74
CA GLY A 200 -10.95 -9.75 0.24
C GLY A 200 -10.17 -9.71 1.54
N LEU A 201 -10.66 -10.46 2.52
CA LEU A 201 -10.04 -10.67 3.81
C LEU A 201 -9.41 -12.07 3.88
N ALA A 202 -8.24 -12.14 4.48
CA ALA A 202 -7.65 -13.36 4.98
C ALA A 202 -7.43 -13.25 6.49
N GLU A 203 -7.43 -14.37 7.19
CA GLU A 203 -7.16 -14.44 8.63
C GLU A 203 -6.04 -15.44 8.95
N ALA A 204 -5.38 -15.24 10.08
CA ALA A 204 -4.36 -16.15 10.60
C ALA A 204 -4.30 -16.13 12.12
N PRO A 205 -3.92 -17.25 12.79
CA PRO A 205 -3.69 -17.27 14.23
C PRO A 205 -2.43 -16.49 14.63
N HIS A 206 -1.45 -16.42 13.74
CA HIS A 206 -0.18 -15.72 13.94
C HIS A 206 0.16 -14.89 12.70
N LEU A 207 0.94 -13.82 12.86
CA LEU A 207 1.35 -12.98 11.73
C LEU A 207 2.11 -13.77 10.64
N ALA A 208 2.85 -14.79 11.05
CA ALA A 208 3.53 -15.71 10.12
C ALA A 208 2.58 -16.66 9.36
N GLY A 209 1.31 -16.71 9.72
CA GLY A 209 0.33 -17.64 9.16
C GLY A 209 0.07 -18.89 10.02
N PRO A 210 -0.54 -19.94 9.46
CA PRO A 210 -1.04 -20.00 8.09
C PRO A 210 -2.19 -19.03 7.83
N TRP A 211 -2.17 -18.38 6.66
CA TRP A 211 -3.22 -17.47 6.23
C TRP A 211 -4.32 -18.21 5.47
N THR A 212 -5.57 -17.92 5.82
CA THR A 212 -6.76 -18.54 5.21
C THR A 212 -7.72 -17.47 4.73
N ARG A 213 -8.27 -17.60 3.55
CA ARG A 213 -9.28 -16.70 2.97
C ARG A 213 -10.57 -16.74 3.77
N CYS A 214 -11.13 -15.58 4.11
CA CYS A 214 -12.43 -15.46 4.80
C CYS A 214 -13.57 -15.51 3.77
N ALA A 215 -13.90 -16.71 3.27
CA ALA A 215 -14.80 -16.90 2.12
C ALA A 215 -16.16 -16.20 2.29
N ASP A 216 -16.73 -16.22 3.49
CA ASP A 216 -18.06 -15.63 3.78
C ASP A 216 -18.04 -14.09 3.82
N LEU A 217 -16.85 -13.47 3.87
CA LEU A 217 -16.66 -12.01 3.92
C LEU A 217 -16.12 -11.44 2.60
N ASN A 218 -15.85 -12.29 1.62
CA ASN A 218 -15.17 -11.92 0.38
C ASN A 218 -16.09 -11.97 -0.85
N PRO A 219 -15.94 -11.03 -1.81
CA PRO A 219 -15.08 -9.85 -1.68
C PRO A 219 -15.66 -8.83 -0.69
N SER A 220 -14.80 -7.98 -0.12
CA SER A 220 -15.21 -6.94 0.83
C SER A 220 -16.13 -5.90 0.16
N PRO A 221 -17.21 -5.46 0.82
CA PRO A 221 -18.14 -4.49 0.26
C PRO A 221 -17.70 -3.04 0.36
N ILE A 222 -16.44 -2.75 0.73
CA ILE A 222 -15.91 -1.40 0.95
C ILE A 222 -16.11 -0.54 -0.30
N GLU A 223 -15.64 -1.03 -1.46
CA GLU A 223 -15.76 -0.35 -2.75
C GLU A 223 -16.21 -1.33 -3.83
N PRO A 224 -17.19 -0.93 -4.66
CA PRO A 224 -17.80 -1.86 -5.60
C PRO A 224 -16.99 -2.08 -6.89
N VAL A 225 -16.12 -1.13 -7.26
CA VAL A 225 -15.43 -1.13 -8.57
C VAL A 225 -13.93 -1.31 -8.40
N PHE A 226 -13.32 -0.47 -7.57
CA PHE A 226 -11.89 -0.41 -7.43
C PHE A 226 -11.48 -0.08 -6.00
N ILE A 227 -10.62 -0.90 -5.44
CA ILE A 227 -9.91 -0.64 -4.19
C ILE A 227 -8.52 -1.27 -4.26
N GLU A 228 -7.48 -0.48 -4.02
CA GLU A 228 -6.09 -0.94 -4.02
C GLU A 228 -5.37 -0.42 -2.78
N ASN A 229 -4.38 -1.15 -2.33
CA ASN A 229 -3.49 -0.79 -1.21
C ASN A 229 -4.22 -0.36 0.09
N PRO A 230 -5.23 -1.10 0.58
CA PRO A 230 -5.89 -0.73 1.83
C PRO A 230 -4.98 -0.96 3.03
N LEU A 231 -4.69 0.13 3.76
CA LEU A 231 -3.91 0.11 4.99
C LEU A 231 -4.80 0.38 6.19
N VAL A 232 -4.68 -0.43 7.23
CA VAL A 232 -5.54 -0.37 8.41
C VAL A 232 -4.78 0.17 9.62
N THR A 233 -5.34 1.19 10.23
CA THR A 233 -4.84 1.76 11.50
C THR A 233 -5.89 1.61 12.59
N LYS A 234 -5.50 1.14 13.77
CA LYS A 234 -6.37 1.12 14.93
C LYS A 234 -6.38 2.49 15.61
N VAL A 235 -7.56 3.08 15.75
CA VAL A 235 -7.75 4.40 16.38
C VAL A 235 -8.77 4.26 17.52
N GLY A 236 -8.30 4.26 18.75
CA GLY A 236 -9.13 3.94 19.91
C GLY A 236 -9.67 2.51 19.83
N THR A 237 -11.00 2.37 19.81
CA THR A 237 -11.70 1.07 19.69
C THR A 237 -12.04 0.69 18.24
N HIS A 238 -11.79 1.57 17.27
CA HIS A 238 -12.15 1.38 15.86
C HIS A 238 -10.93 1.09 15.01
N TYR A 239 -11.19 0.55 13.82
CA TYR A 239 -10.20 0.31 12.77
C TYR A 239 -10.54 1.18 11.56
N VAL A 240 -9.57 1.88 11.03
CA VAL A 240 -9.71 2.77 9.87
C VAL A 240 -8.85 2.23 8.75
N ALA A 241 -9.48 1.90 7.64
CA ALA A 241 -8.79 1.61 6.39
C ALA A 241 -8.69 2.90 5.56
N VAL A 242 -7.51 3.14 4.97
CA VAL A 242 -7.30 4.16 3.92
C VAL A 242 -6.75 3.45 2.69
N TYR A 243 -7.17 3.87 1.50
CA TYR A 243 -6.91 3.13 0.26
C TYR A 243 -7.08 4.00 -1.00
N ASP A 244 -6.65 3.46 -2.14
CA ASP A 244 -6.98 3.99 -3.46
C ASP A 244 -8.40 3.64 -3.84
N ASN A 245 -9.10 4.60 -4.44
CA ASN A 245 -10.47 4.46 -4.89
C ASN A 245 -10.68 5.13 -6.26
N CYS A 246 -11.69 4.70 -7.01
CA CYS A 246 -12.22 5.43 -8.16
C CYS A 246 -13.26 6.46 -7.71
N ALA A 247 -13.43 7.53 -8.51
CA ALA A 247 -14.50 8.49 -8.29
C ALA A 247 -15.88 7.80 -8.33
N PRO A 248 -16.84 8.24 -7.51
CA PRO A 248 -18.19 7.69 -7.51
C PRO A 248 -18.83 7.77 -8.90
N GLY A 249 -19.28 6.63 -9.42
CA GLY A 249 -19.92 6.52 -10.73
C GLY A 249 -19.00 6.16 -11.89
N ASP A 250 -17.70 6.07 -11.67
CA ASP A 250 -16.75 5.61 -12.69
C ASP A 250 -16.80 4.08 -12.87
N THR A 251 -16.76 3.66 -14.11
CA THR A 251 -16.19 2.35 -14.46
C THR A 251 -14.69 2.41 -14.20
N TYR A 252 -14.04 1.27 -13.95
CA TYR A 252 -12.60 1.22 -13.76
C TYR A 252 -11.86 2.11 -14.77
N ILE A 253 -11.43 3.27 -14.32
CA ILE A 253 -10.57 4.18 -15.08
C ILE A 253 -9.32 4.36 -14.23
N PRO A 254 -8.12 4.01 -14.74
CA PRO A 254 -6.86 4.25 -14.04
C PRO A 254 -6.61 5.73 -13.72
N GLU A 255 -7.32 6.60 -14.42
CA GLU A 255 -7.25 8.06 -14.34
C GLU A 255 -8.38 8.58 -13.44
N GLY A 256 -8.07 9.49 -12.50
CA GLY A 256 -9.05 10.06 -11.58
C GLY A 256 -9.21 9.29 -10.27
N ARG A 257 -8.18 8.65 -9.79
CA ARG A 257 -8.17 7.96 -8.49
C ARG A 257 -8.19 8.95 -7.34
N HIS A 258 -8.95 8.60 -6.32
CA HIS A 258 -9.10 9.36 -5.09
C HIS A 258 -8.64 8.55 -3.90
N GLY A 259 -8.31 9.22 -2.81
CA GLY A 259 -8.18 8.56 -1.53
C GLY A 259 -9.56 8.13 -1.03
N GLY A 260 -9.66 6.91 -0.50
CA GLY A 260 -10.84 6.39 0.17
C GLY A 260 -10.55 6.06 1.62
N TYR A 261 -11.61 5.96 2.43
CA TYR A 261 -11.51 5.43 3.79
C TYR A 261 -12.76 4.67 4.18
N SER A 262 -12.61 3.71 5.08
CA SER A 262 -13.72 3.02 5.74
C SER A 262 -13.41 2.84 7.22
N VAL A 263 -14.46 2.79 8.07
CA VAL A 263 -14.30 2.63 9.52
C VAL A 263 -15.06 1.40 9.97
N SER A 264 -14.34 0.45 10.55
CA SER A 264 -14.88 -0.76 11.14
C SER A 264 -14.85 -0.68 12.67
N ALA A 265 -15.90 -1.17 13.33
CA ALA A 265 -15.97 -1.24 14.79
C ALA A 265 -15.17 -2.42 15.35
N ASP A 266 -15.01 -3.48 14.59
CA ASP A 266 -14.37 -4.73 15.03
C ASP A 266 -13.10 -5.11 14.23
N GLY A 267 -12.83 -4.40 13.12
CA GLY A 267 -11.72 -4.71 12.23
C GLY A 267 -11.95 -5.92 11.29
N ILE A 268 -13.18 -6.43 11.25
CA ILE A 268 -13.55 -7.61 10.46
C ILE A 268 -14.66 -7.27 9.46
N HIS A 269 -15.70 -6.58 9.93
CA HIS A 269 -16.83 -6.16 9.11
C HIS A 269 -16.63 -4.71 8.67
N TRP A 270 -16.47 -4.52 7.36
CA TRP A 270 -16.16 -3.24 6.78
C TRP A 270 -17.37 -2.69 6.01
N PRO A 271 -17.90 -1.51 6.41
CA PRO A 271 -18.97 -0.86 5.67
C PRO A 271 -18.43 -0.22 4.38
N LYS A 272 -19.35 0.15 3.48
CA LYS A 272 -19.01 0.96 2.30
C LYS A 272 -18.22 2.20 2.71
N GLY A 273 -17.17 2.49 1.95
CA GLY A 273 -16.25 3.59 2.21
C GLY A 273 -16.79 4.97 1.85
N GLY A 274 -15.97 5.96 2.13
CA GLY A 274 -16.16 7.36 1.78
C GLY A 274 -14.88 7.98 1.21
N ASN A 275 -15.00 9.14 0.59
CA ASN A 275 -13.85 9.84 0.01
C ASN A 275 -12.98 10.47 1.09
N LEU A 276 -11.68 10.36 0.91
CA LEU A 276 -10.64 10.95 1.74
C LEU A 276 -9.96 12.07 0.95
N GLU A 277 -10.21 13.32 1.35
CA GLU A 277 -9.58 14.48 0.73
C GLU A 277 -8.15 14.64 1.27
N LEU A 278 -7.16 14.57 0.38
CA LEU A 278 -5.73 14.67 0.70
C LEU A 278 -5.07 15.91 0.10
N GLN A 279 -5.75 16.58 -0.83
CA GLN A 279 -5.34 17.85 -1.42
C GLN A 279 -6.58 18.74 -1.58
N PRO A 280 -6.43 20.08 -1.58
CA PRO A 280 -7.51 20.95 -1.96
C PRO A 280 -7.99 20.67 -3.40
N GLU A 281 -9.29 20.77 -3.65
CA GLU A 281 -9.88 20.52 -4.98
C GLU A 281 -9.34 21.48 -6.06
N SER A 282 -8.84 22.66 -5.66
CA SER A 282 -8.30 23.66 -6.58
C SER A 282 -7.26 24.56 -5.91
N GLY A 283 -6.49 25.28 -6.73
CA GLY A 283 -5.53 26.29 -6.27
C GLY A 283 -4.08 25.77 -6.28
N PRO A 284 -3.13 26.60 -5.79
CA PRO A 284 -1.70 26.29 -5.90
C PRO A 284 -1.23 25.09 -5.08
N ALA A 285 -2.02 24.64 -4.11
CA ALA A 285 -1.71 23.43 -3.34
C ALA A 285 -2.10 22.13 -4.05
N GLN A 286 -2.81 22.21 -5.19
CA GLN A 286 -3.12 21.07 -6.04
C GLN A 286 -1.99 20.87 -7.07
N TRP A 287 -0.92 20.24 -6.63
CA TRP A 287 0.26 19.98 -7.46
C TRP A 287 0.15 18.70 -8.29
N SER A 288 -0.75 17.78 -7.94
CA SER A 288 -0.90 16.50 -8.66
C SER A 288 -1.95 16.56 -9.77
N GLU A 289 -1.78 15.71 -10.78
CA GLU A 289 -2.80 15.41 -11.78
C GLU A 289 -3.70 14.27 -11.32
N ASP A 290 -3.12 13.29 -10.63
CA ASP A 290 -3.75 12.06 -10.21
C ASP A 290 -3.32 11.73 -8.79
N LEU A 291 -4.28 11.44 -7.92
CA LEU A 291 -4.03 10.95 -6.60
C LEU A 291 -3.83 9.43 -6.69
N ARG A 292 -2.70 8.95 -6.24
CA ARG A 292 -2.36 7.55 -6.45
C ARG A 292 -2.67 6.69 -5.23
N THR A 293 -1.93 6.79 -4.15
CA THR A 293 -2.01 5.81 -3.07
C THR A 293 -1.77 6.45 -1.71
N PRO A 294 -2.74 6.41 -0.77
CA PRO A 294 -2.46 6.64 0.64
C PRO A 294 -1.49 5.58 1.18
N LEU A 295 -0.52 6.01 1.98
CA LEU A 295 0.53 5.14 2.54
C LEU A 295 0.35 4.92 4.05
N GLY A 296 -0.80 5.23 4.59
CA GLY A 296 -1.18 5.05 5.99
C GLY A 296 -1.86 6.26 6.60
N LEU A 297 -2.53 6.03 7.70
CA LEU A 297 -3.16 7.04 8.55
C LEU A 297 -2.46 6.99 9.91
N ILE A 298 -1.61 7.97 10.21
CA ILE A 298 -0.83 8.00 11.45
C ILE A 298 -1.51 8.91 12.45
N PRO A 299 -2.03 8.39 13.58
CA PRO A 299 -2.52 9.21 14.68
C PRO A 299 -1.38 10.01 15.31
N GLU A 300 -1.62 11.29 15.58
CA GLU A 300 -0.67 12.19 16.22
C GLU A 300 -1.10 12.50 17.66
N ASP A 301 -0.14 12.94 18.48
CA ASP A 301 -0.37 13.23 19.89
C ASP A 301 -1.33 14.42 20.13
N ASP A 302 -1.46 15.30 19.15
CA ASP A 302 -2.37 16.46 19.16
C ASP A 302 -3.80 16.11 18.71
N GLY A 303 -4.09 14.83 18.44
CA GLY A 303 -5.39 14.34 17.98
C GLY A 303 -5.64 14.52 16.48
N THR A 304 -4.66 15.02 15.72
CA THR A 304 -4.69 15.05 14.27
C THR A 304 -4.21 13.72 13.66
N PHE A 305 -4.25 13.63 12.34
CA PHE A 305 -3.71 12.49 11.60
C PHE A 305 -2.78 12.98 10.50
N THR A 306 -1.66 12.28 10.35
CA THR A 306 -0.77 12.43 9.20
C THR A 306 -1.09 11.35 8.17
N VAL A 307 -1.30 11.76 6.92
CA VAL A 307 -1.39 10.85 5.77
C VAL A 307 -0.29 11.22 4.80
N LEU A 308 0.57 10.26 4.47
CA LEU A 308 1.43 10.34 3.30
C LEU A 308 0.75 9.63 2.14
N TYR A 309 0.95 10.13 0.93
CA TYR A 309 0.36 9.55 -0.27
C TYR A 309 1.27 9.77 -1.47
N THR A 310 1.18 8.89 -2.44
CA THR A 310 1.84 9.09 -3.73
C THR A 310 0.86 9.66 -4.73
N ALA A 311 1.32 10.59 -5.56
CA ALA A 311 0.53 11.17 -6.63
C ALA A 311 1.41 11.65 -7.79
N LYS A 312 0.89 11.57 -9.01
CA LYS A 312 1.58 12.02 -10.21
C LYS A 312 1.66 13.55 -10.22
N VAL A 313 2.85 14.08 -10.42
CA VAL A 313 3.07 15.52 -10.52
C VAL A 313 2.51 16.04 -11.84
N ARG A 314 1.77 17.15 -11.78
CA ARG A 314 1.16 17.77 -12.96
C ARG A 314 2.21 18.13 -14.02
N GLY A 315 2.03 17.61 -15.23
CA GLY A 315 2.93 17.85 -16.35
C GLY A 315 4.25 17.09 -16.30
N GLU A 316 4.46 16.21 -15.30
CA GLU A 316 5.68 15.40 -15.18
C GLU A 316 5.33 13.89 -15.23
N ASN A 317 6.27 13.09 -15.67
CA ASN A 317 6.16 11.63 -15.61
C ASN A 317 6.84 11.11 -14.33
N PHE A 318 6.42 11.66 -13.18
CA PHE A 318 6.97 11.34 -11.88
C PHE A 318 5.87 11.30 -10.81
N TRP A 319 5.81 10.23 -10.05
CA TRP A 319 4.94 10.08 -8.89
C TRP A 319 5.68 10.51 -7.63
N ALA A 320 5.27 11.63 -7.09
CA ALA A 320 5.88 12.25 -5.93
C ALA A 320 5.21 11.82 -4.62
N LEU A 321 5.86 12.07 -3.49
CA LEU A 321 5.31 11.86 -2.16
C LEU A 321 4.64 13.16 -1.67
N GLY A 322 3.37 13.08 -1.35
CA GLY A 322 2.58 14.15 -0.73
C GLY A 322 2.35 13.93 0.75
N LEU A 323 1.93 14.98 1.43
CA LEU A 323 1.57 15.01 2.85
C LEU A 323 0.23 15.70 3.03
N ALA A 324 -0.64 15.11 3.85
CA ALA A 324 -1.87 15.73 4.34
C ALA A 324 -1.95 15.64 5.86
N ARG A 325 -2.52 16.65 6.49
CA ARG A 325 -2.95 16.65 7.88
C ARG A 325 -4.47 16.68 7.95
N LEU A 326 -5.02 15.78 8.72
CA LEU A 326 -6.47 15.62 8.85
C LEU A 326 -6.91 15.76 10.31
N THR A 327 -8.12 16.24 10.50
CA THR A 327 -8.85 16.14 11.77
C THR A 327 -10.06 15.25 11.61
N LYS A 328 -10.46 14.61 12.68
CA LYS A 328 -11.66 13.78 12.76
C LYS A 328 -12.81 14.62 13.38
N ARG A 329 -13.99 14.55 12.78
CA ARG A 329 -15.27 15.03 13.32
C ARG A 329 -16.21 13.88 13.63
#